data_57e6b4153101bebe34c8d10611718a48
#
_entry.id   57e6b4153101bebe34c8d10611718a48
#
_cell.length_a   1.000
_cell.length_b   1.000
_cell.length_c   1.000
_cell.angle_alpha   90.00
_cell.angle_beta   90.00
_cell.angle_gamma   90.00
#
_symmetry.space_group_name_H-M   'P 1'
#
loop_
_entity.id
_entity.type
_entity.pdbx_description
1 polymer ?
#
loop_
_entity_poly.entity_id
_entity_poly.type
_entity_poly.pdbx_seq_one_letter_code
_entity_poly.pdbx_strand_id
1 'polypeptide(L)'
;MAGSRILLLSLTLAAILFFICRLVLRQPHRAALLTSLLLVLFFTYGHAHYVLSEKFPDMVNIDAWLAATWAFLFILILVWTTRPRFNFISAAPGLNVIALALLALSVWQINSSSTSGNPYTLEAENAPIQEDLLKPESAPDVYYFVLDSYGREDGLHDAYGYDNSSFVNALEQRGFYVAQCSQSNYVRTEISLASSLNMMYLQDLDNAFQPDSIARRTLWNSLKHSAVRYNFESLGYSTINFASSFDWLELHDADVFLAPEPFSSGLSEFEGLFLRTTLARYMQDWGWVDPDAVMGQKFRDLFNNIFDHMGEIARMPDPTFAYIHVISPHPPFVFDAEGKPTYPPDFWNEDRKYPPALYAAGYQNQLTHLNSKMLEAIDIILEESERPPIIILQGDHGPWLQPKNKRMWILNAYYLPGHNEELYPTISPVNSFRLVFDAYFAGNYGLLDDVSYFSPVPNLYEFSEIPNDCNK
;
A
#
# COMPACT_ATOMS: atom_id res chain seq x y z
N MET A 1 -2.30 -0.26 -15.96
CA MET A 1 -2.74 0.89 -16.80
C MET A 1 -1.99 2.20 -16.53
N ALA A 2 -1.57 2.51 -15.33
CA ALA A 2 -0.84 3.77 -15.00
C ALA A 2 0.44 4.01 -15.82
N GLY A 3 1.26 2.97 -16.05
CA GLY A 3 2.46 3.09 -16.86
C GLY A 3 2.22 3.42 -18.33
N SER A 4 1.07 3.06 -18.89
CA SER A 4 0.73 3.35 -20.30
C SER A 4 0.43 4.82 -20.54
N ARG A 5 -0.17 5.54 -19.60
CA ARG A 5 -0.43 6.99 -19.72
C ARG A 5 0.88 7.77 -19.74
N ILE A 6 1.81 7.46 -18.82
CA ILE A 6 3.12 8.13 -18.77
C ILE A 6 3.94 7.83 -20.01
N LEU A 7 3.93 6.60 -20.50
CA LEU A 7 4.60 6.26 -21.75
C LEU A 7 4.05 7.08 -22.91
N LEU A 8 2.72 7.17 -23.05
CA LEU A 8 2.08 7.99 -24.09
C LEU A 8 2.43 9.47 -23.95
N LEU A 9 2.38 10.02 -22.74
CA LEU A 9 2.77 11.42 -22.48
C LEU A 9 4.22 11.67 -22.83
N SER A 10 5.13 10.77 -22.43
CA SER A 10 6.56 10.89 -22.72
C SER A 10 6.87 10.81 -24.21
N LEU A 11 6.22 9.89 -24.93
CA LEU A 11 6.35 9.77 -26.40
C LEU A 11 5.77 10.99 -27.11
N THR A 12 4.63 11.49 -26.65
CA THR A 12 3.99 12.70 -27.19
C THR A 12 4.88 13.92 -26.98
N LEU A 13 5.44 14.10 -25.78
CA LEU A 13 6.39 15.16 -25.48
C LEU A 13 7.63 15.07 -26.37
N ALA A 14 8.20 13.89 -26.53
CA ALA A 14 9.36 13.66 -27.40
C ALA A 14 9.05 14.00 -28.85
N ALA A 15 7.89 13.60 -29.37
CA ALA A 15 7.45 13.92 -30.73
C ALA A 15 7.27 15.43 -30.93
N ILE A 16 6.56 16.10 -30.03
CA ILE A 16 6.36 17.56 -30.08
C ILE A 16 7.68 18.29 -30.04
N LEU A 17 8.57 17.97 -29.12
CA LEU A 17 9.92 18.58 -29.02
C LEU A 17 10.72 18.34 -30.30
N PHE A 18 10.70 17.13 -30.84
CA PHE A 18 11.38 16.83 -32.10
C PHE A 18 10.86 17.67 -33.27
N PHE A 19 9.54 17.80 -33.41
CA PHE A 19 8.93 18.61 -34.46
C PHE A 19 9.30 20.09 -34.30
N ILE A 20 9.23 20.64 -33.10
CA ILE A 20 9.65 22.04 -32.82
C ILE A 20 11.12 22.22 -33.18
N CYS A 21 12.02 21.37 -32.67
CA CYS A 21 13.45 21.42 -32.95
C CYS A 21 13.73 21.27 -34.47
N ARG A 22 12.95 20.42 -35.17
CA ARG A 22 13.07 20.19 -36.60
C ARG A 22 12.65 21.42 -37.43
N LEU A 23 11.62 22.14 -37.00
CA LEU A 23 11.19 23.38 -37.62
C LEU A 23 12.22 24.49 -37.45
N VAL A 24 12.80 24.61 -36.26
CA VAL A 24 13.79 25.64 -35.92
C VAL A 24 15.15 25.35 -36.57
N LEU A 25 15.69 24.15 -36.43
CA LEU A 25 17.04 23.81 -36.88
C LEU A 25 17.11 23.39 -38.36
N ARG A 26 15.97 23.00 -38.95
CA ARG A 26 15.83 22.52 -40.34
C ARG A 26 16.73 21.31 -40.72
N GLN A 27 17.47 20.77 -39.77
CA GLN A 27 18.38 19.62 -39.92
C GLN A 27 17.94 18.49 -38.98
N PRO A 28 17.52 17.29 -39.50
CA PRO A 28 16.93 16.24 -38.71
C PRO A 28 17.88 15.70 -37.63
N HIS A 29 19.14 15.49 -37.93
CA HIS A 29 20.12 14.92 -36.96
C HIS A 29 20.38 15.88 -35.80
N ARG A 30 20.45 17.19 -36.03
CA ARG A 30 20.61 18.20 -34.98
C ARG A 30 19.32 18.31 -34.13
N ALA A 31 18.17 18.26 -34.79
CA ALA A 31 16.87 18.24 -34.10
C ALA A 31 16.77 17.04 -33.18
N ALA A 32 17.12 15.85 -33.66
CA ALA A 32 17.08 14.63 -32.84
C ALA A 32 18.01 14.72 -31.62
N LEU A 33 19.26 15.21 -31.83
CA LEU A 33 20.22 15.38 -30.74
C LEU A 33 19.71 16.40 -29.70
N LEU A 34 19.25 17.57 -30.16
CA LEU A 34 18.69 18.59 -29.26
C LEU A 34 17.51 18.03 -28.46
N THR A 35 16.59 17.34 -29.14
CA THR A 35 15.45 16.69 -28.46
C THR A 35 15.92 15.71 -27.40
N SER A 36 16.88 14.85 -27.71
CA SER A 36 17.40 13.85 -26.74
C SER A 36 18.01 14.54 -25.51
N LEU A 37 18.80 15.61 -25.72
CA LEU A 37 19.41 16.35 -24.61
C LEU A 37 18.38 17.11 -23.77
N LEU A 38 17.32 17.65 -24.40
CA LEU A 38 16.20 18.27 -23.68
C LEU A 38 15.41 17.26 -22.86
N LEU A 39 15.18 16.06 -23.40
CA LEU A 39 14.56 14.98 -22.65
C LEU A 39 15.42 14.54 -21.46
N VAL A 40 16.73 14.42 -21.61
CA VAL A 40 17.63 14.14 -20.49
C VAL A 40 17.51 15.22 -19.41
N LEU A 41 17.54 16.50 -19.78
CA LEU A 41 17.31 17.58 -18.82
C LEU A 41 15.94 17.47 -18.15
N PHE A 42 14.90 17.17 -18.92
CA PHE A 42 13.53 17.02 -18.39
C PHE A 42 13.45 15.88 -17.36
N PHE A 43 13.95 14.71 -17.68
CA PHE A 43 13.84 13.53 -16.81
C PHE A 43 14.81 13.53 -15.62
N THR A 44 15.87 14.34 -15.63
CA THR A 44 16.88 14.33 -14.56
C THR A 44 16.70 15.44 -13.53
N TYR A 45 15.86 16.45 -13.78
CA TYR A 45 15.71 17.61 -12.91
C TYR A 45 15.30 17.21 -11.48
N GLY A 46 14.20 16.49 -11.33
CA GLY A 46 13.69 16.11 -10.02
C GLY A 46 14.61 15.14 -9.27
N HIS A 47 15.30 14.25 -9.98
CA HIS A 47 16.32 13.39 -9.37
C HIS A 47 17.49 14.21 -8.81
N ALA A 48 17.95 15.23 -9.55
CA ALA A 48 19.00 16.13 -9.06
C ALA A 48 18.53 16.94 -7.84
N HIS A 49 17.28 17.39 -7.85
CA HIS A 49 16.67 18.08 -6.72
C HIS A 49 16.66 17.17 -5.48
N TYR A 50 16.16 15.94 -5.62
CA TYR A 50 16.09 14.96 -4.52
C TYR A 50 17.46 14.72 -3.88
N VAL A 51 18.49 14.43 -4.69
CA VAL A 51 19.85 14.19 -4.21
C VAL A 51 20.44 15.40 -3.51
N LEU A 52 20.17 16.61 -4.01
CA LEU A 52 20.69 17.85 -3.41
C LEU A 52 19.98 18.16 -2.08
N SER A 53 18.66 18.03 -2.02
CA SER A 53 17.89 18.27 -0.80
C SER A 53 18.25 17.27 0.32
N GLU A 54 18.57 16.02 -0.05
CA GLU A 54 19.00 15.01 0.91
C GLU A 54 20.42 15.27 1.45
N LYS A 55 21.34 15.64 0.57
CA LYS A 55 22.74 15.89 0.95
C LYS A 55 22.98 17.24 1.62
N PHE A 56 22.16 18.22 1.32
CA PHE A 56 22.30 19.60 1.78
C PHE A 56 20.95 20.13 2.32
N PRO A 57 20.43 19.56 3.41
CA PRO A 57 19.10 19.92 3.92
C PRO A 57 19.00 21.39 4.36
N ASP A 58 20.11 22.01 4.74
CA ASP A 58 20.17 23.41 5.18
C ASP A 58 20.38 24.41 4.03
N MET A 59 20.48 23.93 2.78
CA MET A 59 20.71 24.79 1.64
C MET A 59 19.47 25.59 1.28
N VAL A 60 19.53 26.90 1.50
CA VAL A 60 18.43 27.82 1.17
C VAL A 60 18.34 28.00 -0.36
N ASN A 61 17.11 27.99 -0.89
CA ASN A 61 16.81 28.24 -2.30
C ASN A 61 17.42 27.20 -3.29
N ILE A 62 17.44 25.91 -2.93
CA ILE A 62 17.88 24.82 -3.83
C ILE A 62 17.21 24.93 -5.20
N ASP A 63 15.90 25.20 -5.24
CA ASP A 63 15.12 25.31 -6.49
C ASP A 63 15.64 26.42 -7.40
N ALA A 64 16.00 27.57 -6.85
CA ALA A 64 16.53 28.68 -7.64
C ALA A 64 17.91 28.36 -8.22
N TRP A 65 18.78 27.71 -7.44
CA TRP A 65 20.10 27.29 -7.91
C TRP A 65 20.00 26.19 -8.97
N LEU A 66 19.12 25.25 -8.78
CA LEU A 66 18.87 24.19 -9.76
C LEU A 66 18.29 24.77 -11.04
N ALA A 67 17.30 25.67 -10.94
CA ALA A 67 16.73 26.36 -12.09
C ALA A 67 17.76 27.11 -12.89
N ALA A 68 18.62 27.89 -12.23
CA ALA A 68 19.69 28.61 -12.87
C ALA A 68 20.69 27.69 -13.58
N THR A 69 21.01 26.55 -12.93
CA THR A 69 21.91 25.53 -13.51
C THR A 69 21.30 24.89 -14.75
N TRP A 70 20.01 24.50 -14.68
CA TRP A 70 19.29 23.90 -15.82
C TRP A 70 19.10 24.90 -16.96
N ALA A 71 18.79 26.16 -16.68
CA ALA A 71 18.74 27.21 -17.67
C ALA A 71 20.09 27.43 -18.36
N PHE A 72 21.17 27.41 -17.59
CA PHE A 72 22.54 27.50 -18.14
C PHE A 72 22.85 26.30 -19.03
N LEU A 73 22.59 25.08 -18.58
CA LEU A 73 22.76 23.85 -19.37
C LEU A 73 21.93 23.87 -20.66
N PHE A 74 20.67 24.31 -20.58
CA PHE A 74 19.80 24.48 -21.76
C PHE A 74 20.41 25.43 -22.78
N ILE A 75 20.86 26.62 -22.35
CA ILE A 75 21.50 27.61 -23.23
C ILE A 75 22.76 27.01 -23.84
N LEU A 76 23.58 26.33 -23.05
CA LEU A 76 24.83 25.71 -23.51
C LEU A 76 24.56 24.63 -24.57
N ILE A 77 23.58 23.78 -24.35
CA ILE A 77 23.11 22.75 -25.30
C ILE A 77 22.61 23.40 -26.59
N LEU A 78 21.79 24.44 -26.48
CA LEU A 78 21.24 25.16 -27.61
C LEU A 78 22.36 25.80 -28.46
N VAL A 79 23.29 26.51 -27.82
CA VAL A 79 24.46 27.13 -28.50
C VAL A 79 25.34 26.06 -29.14
N TRP A 80 25.56 24.93 -28.46
CA TRP A 80 26.39 23.84 -28.95
C TRP A 80 25.77 23.15 -30.18
N THR A 81 24.47 22.84 -30.13
CA THR A 81 23.75 22.15 -31.22
C THR A 81 23.54 23.04 -32.46
N THR A 82 23.54 24.37 -32.29
CA THR A 82 23.39 25.33 -33.41
C THR A 82 24.72 25.64 -34.11
N ARG A 83 25.89 25.40 -33.49
CA ARG A 83 27.21 25.68 -34.11
C ARG A 83 27.49 24.79 -35.31
N PRO A 84 27.95 25.36 -36.48
CA PRO A 84 28.11 24.59 -37.72
C PRO A 84 29.32 23.64 -37.72
N ARG A 85 30.24 23.76 -36.76
CA ARG A 85 31.54 23.06 -36.75
C ARG A 85 31.48 21.60 -36.26
N PHE A 86 30.38 21.14 -35.70
CA PHE A 86 30.24 19.76 -35.19
C PHE A 86 29.58 18.83 -36.20
N ASN A 87 30.25 17.74 -36.53
CA ASN A 87 29.71 16.69 -37.37
C ASN A 87 29.05 15.62 -36.48
N PHE A 88 27.78 15.82 -36.15
CA PHE A 88 27.00 14.89 -35.28
C PHE A 88 26.65 13.54 -35.94
N ILE A 89 26.80 13.45 -37.25
CA ILE A 89 26.47 12.23 -38.02
C ILE A 89 27.42 11.09 -37.62
N SER A 90 28.67 11.38 -37.31
CA SER A 90 29.66 10.38 -36.89
C SER A 90 29.44 9.86 -35.45
N ALA A 91 28.82 10.63 -34.57
CA ALA A 91 28.55 10.24 -33.19
C ALA A 91 27.19 9.51 -33.02
N ALA A 92 26.24 9.71 -33.94
CA ALA A 92 24.90 9.13 -33.84
C ALA A 92 24.86 7.60 -33.75
N PRO A 93 25.67 6.81 -34.49
CA PRO A 93 25.64 5.35 -34.33
C PRO A 93 26.04 4.90 -32.94
N GLY A 94 27.07 5.51 -32.32
CA GLY A 94 27.52 5.19 -30.96
C GLY A 94 26.44 5.48 -29.93
N LEU A 95 25.78 6.64 -30.02
CA LEU A 95 24.68 7.02 -29.13
C LEU A 95 23.46 6.08 -29.27
N ASN A 96 23.15 5.68 -30.50
CA ASN A 96 22.07 4.72 -30.76
C ASN A 96 22.37 3.35 -30.17
N VAL A 97 23.60 2.86 -30.23
CA VAL A 97 24.01 1.60 -29.60
C VAL A 97 23.85 1.66 -28.08
N ILE A 98 24.25 2.76 -27.45
CA ILE A 98 24.08 2.98 -26.01
C ILE A 98 22.59 2.99 -25.66
N ALA A 99 21.77 3.74 -26.41
CA ALA A 99 20.33 3.80 -26.17
C ALA A 99 19.66 2.42 -26.32
N LEU A 100 20.03 1.64 -27.35
CA LEU A 100 19.53 0.28 -27.56
C LEU A 100 19.97 -0.67 -26.45
N ALA A 101 21.20 -0.56 -25.98
CA ALA A 101 21.69 -1.39 -24.86
C ALA A 101 20.94 -1.07 -23.55
N LEU A 102 20.67 0.20 -23.26
CA LEU A 102 19.87 0.61 -22.10
C LEU A 102 18.42 0.11 -22.19
N LEU A 103 17.79 0.22 -23.36
CA LEU A 103 16.46 -0.33 -23.60
C LEU A 103 16.44 -1.85 -23.46
N ALA A 104 17.43 -2.55 -24.02
CA ALA A 104 17.52 -4.00 -23.92
C ALA A 104 17.72 -4.45 -22.47
N LEU A 105 18.53 -3.73 -21.68
CA LEU A 105 18.70 -3.98 -20.25
C LEU A 105 17.38 -3.79 -19.49
N SER A 106 16.65 -2.71 -19.77
CA SER A 106 15.35 -2.46 -19.13
C SER A 106 14.31 -3.53 -19.48
N VAL A 107 14.22 -3.91 -20.76
CA VAL A 107 13.33 -5.02 -21.21
C VAL A 107 13.77 -6.35 -20.59
N TRP A 108 15.06 -6.61 -20.51
CA TRP A 108 15.58 -7.82 -19.86
C TRP A 108 15.26 -7.83 -18.36
N GLN A 109 15.43 -6.73 -17.66
CA GLN A 109 15.03 -6.61 -16.24
C GLN A 109 13.54 -6.89 -16.04
N ILE A 110 12.67 -6.27 -16.87
CA ILE A 110 11.22 -6.51 -16.83
C ILE A 110 10.91 -7.98 -17.09
N ASN A 111 11.48 -8.59 -18.13
CA ASN A 111 11.23 -9.98 -18.45
C ASN A 111 11.83 -10.95 -17.41
N SER A 112 13.04 -10.71 -16.92
CA SER A 112 13.65 -11.56 -15.89
C SER A 112 12.87 -11.49 -14.58
N SER A 113 12.26 -10.36 -14.29
CA SER A 113 11.31 -10.25 -13.17
C SER A 113 9.93 -10.85 -13.48
N SER A 114 9.57 -11.09 -14.76
CA SER A 114 8.27 -11.66 -15.16
C SER A 114 8.27 -13.17 -15.33
N THR A 115 9.42 -13.84 -15.33
CA THR A 115 9.54 -15.28 -15.66
C THR A 115 9.49 -16.21 -14.46
N SER A 116 9.17 -15.73 -13.27
CA SER A 116 9.06 -16.59 -12.08
C SER A 116 7.60 -16.69 -11.65
N GLY A 117 6.96 -17.82 -11.95
CA GLY A 117 5.69 -18.24 -11.37
C GLY A 117 4.49 -18.19 -12.32
N ASN A 118 3.71 -19.26 -12.30
CA ASN A 118 2.38 -19.32 -12.91
C ASN A 118 1.41 -18.52 -12.00
N PRO A 119 0.69 -17.50 -12.48
CA PRO A 119 -0.12 -16.62 -11.62
C PRO A 119 -1.35 -17.30 -10.98
N TYR A 120 -1.60 -18.59 -11.26
CA TYR A 120 -2.82 -19.29 -10.85
C TYR A 120 -2.62 -20.55 -10.01
N THR A 121 -1.43 -20.81 -9.51
CA THR A 121 -1.21 -21.89 -8.54
C THR A 121 -1.01 -21.30 -7.16
N LEU A 122 -1.66 -21.89 -6.15
CA LEU A 122 -1.27 -21.76 -4.75
C LEU A 122 0.24 -22.01 -4.67
N GLU A 123 1.04 -20.94 -4.65
CA GLU A 123 2.50 -21.05 -4.69
C GLU A 123 3.10 -21.26 -3.29
N ALA A 124 2.31 -21.12 -2.24
CA ALA A 124 2.76 -21.45 -0.90
C ALA A 124 2.78 -22.97 -0.75
N GLU A 125 3.97 -23.55 -0.80
CA GLU A 125 4.23 -24.99 -0.81
C GLU A 125 3.56 -25.73 0.36
N ASN A 126 3.34 -25.03 1.49
CA ASN A 126 2.82 -25.58 2.73
C ASN A 126 1.52 -24.88 3.22
N ALA A 127 0.80 -24.18 2.33
CA ALA A 127 -0.46 -23.51 2.75
C ALA A 127 -1.42 -24.54 3.36
N PRO A 128 -1.97 -24.29 4.56
CA PRO A 128 -2.85 -25.23 5.25
C PRO A 128 -4.24 -25.20 4.63
N ILE A 129 -4.48 -26.05 3.63
CA ILE A 129 -5.79 -26.22 2.99
C ILE A 129 -6.45 -27.48 3.52
N GLN A 130 -7.73 -27.38 3.86
CA GLN A 130 -8.56 -28.52 4.24
C GLN A 130 -9.66 -28.69 3.20
N GLU A 131 -9.72 -29.86 2.57
CA GLU A 131 -10.71 -30.20 1.55
C GLU A 131 -12.07 -30.60 2.16
N ASP A 132 -12.13 -30.86 3.46
CA ASP A 132 -13.30 -31.38 4.19
C ASP A 132 -14.02 -30.29 4.99
N LEU A 133 -13.74 -29.02 4.74
CA LEU A 133 -14.50 -27.92 5.32
C LEU A 133 -15.98 -27.98 4.91
N LEU A 134 -16.87 -27.71 5.84
CA LEU A 134 -18.32 -27.80 5.63
C LEU A 134 -18.95 -26.41 5.69
N LYS A 135 -19.64 -26.02 4.61
CA LYS A 135 -20.48 -24.82 4.62
C LYS A 135 -21.73 -25.06 5.43
N PRO A 136 -22.02 -24.28 6.50
CA PRO A 136 -23.27 -24.42 7.25
C PRO A 136 -24.47 -24.01 6.38
N GLU A 137 -25.69 -24.54 6.71
CA GLU A 137 -26.94 -24.17 6.01
C GLU A 137 -27.21 -22.66 6.07
N SER A 138 -26.91 -22.02 7.22
CA SER A 138 -26.98 -20.57 7.42
C SER A 138 -25.56 -20.03 7.47
N ALA A 139 -24.87 -20.02 6.33
CA ALA A 139 -23.50 -19.55 6.24
C ALA A 139 -23.42 -18.02 6.48
N PRO A 140 -22.65 -17.57 7.49
CA PRO A 140 -22.50 -16.14 7.78
C PRO A 140 -21.67 -15.43 6.72
N ASP A 141 -21.94 -14.13 6.48
CA ASP A 141 -21.02 -13.29 5.76
C ASP A 141 -19.77 -13.02 6.63
N VAL A 142 -18.61 -12.89 6.01
CA VAL A 142 -17.33 -12.73 6.69
C VAL A 142 -16.67 -11.42 6.25
N TYR A 143 -16.51 -10.50 7.19
CA TYR A 143 -15.85 -9.21 6.98
C TYR A 143 -14.51 -9.21 7.70
N TYR A 144 -13.44 -9.08 6.96
CA TYR A 144 -12.09 -8.93 7.48
C TYR A 144 -11.56 -7.53 7.19
N PHE A 145 -11.66 -6.64 8.18
CA PHE A 145 -11.10 -5.29 8.11
C PHE A 145 -9.68 -5.29 8.66
N VAL A 146 -8.74 -5.00 7.79
CA VAL A 146 -7.35 -4.70 8.16
C VAL A 146 -7.20 -3.20 8.23
N LEU A 147 -6.93 -2.70 9.44
CA LEU A 147 -6.75 -1.28 9.72
C LEU A 147 -5.24 -1.00 9.82
N ASP A 148 -4.67 -0.44 8.76
CA ASP A 148 -3.22 -0.28 8.61
C ASP A 148 -2.62 0.58 9.73
N SER A 149 -1.65 0.03 10.43
CA SER A 149 -0.98 0.66 11.59
C SER A 149 -1.88 0.95 12.79
N TYR A 150 -2.99 0.23 12.98
CA TYR A 150 -3.86 0.46 14.13
C TYR A 150 -3.31 -0.17 15.41
N GLY A 151 -2.80 0.66 16.30
CA GLY A 151 -2.21 0.25 17.57
C GLY A 151 -3.24 -0.19 18.63
N ARG A 152 -2.81 -1.03 19.56
CA ARG A 152 -3.57 -1.42 20.76
C ARG A 152 -3.76 -0.22 21.69
N GLU A 153 -4.86 -0.18 22.44
CA GLU A 153 -5.25 0.94 23.32
C GLU A 153 -4.15 1.42 24.26
N ASP A 154 -3.50 0.51 24.98
CA ASP A 154 -2.42 0.84 25.90
C ASP A 154 -1.17 1.39 25.17
N GLY A 155 -0.88 0.88 23.98
CA GLY A 155 0.16 1.41 23.11
C GLY A 155 -0.14 2.81 22.59
N LEU A 156 -1.38 3.08 22.21
CA LEU A 156 -1.85 4.41 21.77
C LEU A 156 -1.78 5.43 22.91
N HIS A 157 -2.18 5.03 24.12
CA HIS A 157 -2.07 5.87 25.30
C HIS A 157 -0.60 6.20 25.61
N ASP A 158 0.27 5.20 25.64
CA ASP A 158 1.69 5.37 25.97
C ASP A 158 2.47 6.23 24.95
N ALA A 159 2.20 6.03 23.64
CA ALA A 159 2.94 6.71 22.59
C ALA A 159 2.40 8.11 22.26
N TYR A 160 1.10 8.30 22.35
CA TYR A 160 0.43 9.49 21.88
C TYR A 160 -0.42 10.20 22.93
N GLY A 161 -0.62 9.63 24.13
CA GLY A 161 -1.59 10.11 25.10
C GLY A 161 -3.05 10.00 24.60
N TYR A 162 -3.31 9.13 23.62
CA TYR A 162 -4.62 8.98 23.02
C TYR A 162 -5.46 7.95 23.80
N ASP A 163 -6.61 8.39 24.30
CA ASP A 163 -7.59 7.54 24.97
C ASP A 163 -8.56 6.94 23.94
N ASN A 164 -8.39 5.64 23.66
CA ASN A 164 -9.24 4.91 22.72
C ASN A 164 -10.37 4.13 23.41
N SER A 165 -10.56 4.30 24.73
CA SER A 165 -11.53 3.53 25.54
C SER A 165 -12.96 3.68 25.03
N SER A 166 -13.33 4.86 24.54
CA SER A 166 -14.66 5.11 23.99
C SER A 166 -14.97 4.21 22.78
N PHE A 167 -13.98 3.99 21.88
CA PHE A 167 -14.15 3.11 20.74
C PHE A 167 -14.19 1.64 21.16
N VAL A 168 -13.26 1.22 22.03
CA VAL A 168 -13.23 -0.15 22.56
C VAL A 168 -14.54 -0.50 23.26
N ASN A 169 -15.01 0.35 24.18
CA ASN A 169 -16.30 0.15 24.86
C ASN A 169 -17.47 0.11 23.87
N ALA A 170 -17.45 0.91 22.81
CA ALA A 170 -18.50 0.90 21.80
C ALA A 170 -18.51 -0.40 20.97
N LEU A 171 -17.34 -1.00 20.71
CA LEU A 171 -17.23 -2.35 20.11
C LEU A 171 -17.78 -3.42 21.06
N GLU A 172 -17.38 -3.41 22.33
CA GLU A 172 -17.86 -4.37 23.33
C GLU A 172 -19.37 -4.29 23.53
N GLN A 173 -19.97 -3.10 23.52
CA GLN A 173 -21.42 -2.89 23.56
C GLN A 173 -22.16 -3.50 22.36
N ARG A 174 -21.48 -3.64 21.22
CA ARG A 174 -21.99 -4.30 20.01
C ARG A 174 -21.73 -5.81 19.99
N GLY A 175 -21.17 -6.37 21.05
CA GLY A 175 -20.90 -7.81 21.20
C GLY A 175 -19.53 -8.25 20.69
N PHE A 176 -18.64 -7.31 20.37
CA PHE A 176 -17.26 -7.68 20.04
C PHE A 176 -16.49 -8.12 21.28
N TYR A 177 -15.63 -9.11 21.08
CA TYR A 177 -14.52 -9.41 21.96
C TYR A 177 -13.30 -8.60 21.52
N VAL A 178 -12.69 -7.82 22.39
CA VAL A 178 -11.46 -7.06 22.11
C VAL A 178 -10.29 -7.71 22.83
N ALA A 179 -9.33 -8.22 22.05
CA ALA A 179 -8.17 -8.93 22.59
C ALA A 179 -7.14 -7.92 23.17
N GLN A 180 -7.16 -7.76 24.50
CA GLN A 180 -6.40 -6.71 25.19
C GLN A 180 -4.89 -6.88 25.16
N CYS A 181 -4.38 -8.06 24.81
CA CYS A 181 -2.97 -8.41 24.78
C CYS A 181 -2.49 -8.87 23.39
N SER A 182 -3.29 -8.62 22.35
CA SER A 182 -2.95 -9.04 21.00
C SER A 182 -1.70 -8.34 20.46
N GLN A 183 -0.92 -9.10 19.71
CA GLN A 183 0.23 -8.62 18.94
C GLN A 183 0.14 -9.13 17.51
N SER A 184 0.58 -8.33 16.54
CA SER A 184 0.80 -8.81 15.18
C SER A 184 1.92 -9.84 15.12
N ASN A 185 1.84 -10.78 14.20
CA ASN A 185 2.90 -11.77 14.05
C ASN A 185 4.14 -11.20 13.38
N TYR A 186 4.00 -10.10 12.62
CA TYR A 186 5.11 -9.40 11.95
C TYR A 186 4.90 -7.89 11.95
N VAL A 187 6.01 -7.12 11.75
CA VAL A 187 6.08 -5.67 11.93
C VAL A 187 5.73 -4.86 10.68
N ARG A 188 5.40 -5.51 9.56
CA ARG A 188 5.11 -4.85 8.28
C ARG A 188 3.89 -5.46 7.62
N THR A 189 3.12 -4.64 6.94
CA THR A 189 1.88 -5.00 6.26
C THR A 189 2.03 -6.25 5.39
N GLU A 190 3.00 -6.26 4.45
CA GLU A 190 3.13 -7.33 3.47
C GLU A 190 3.39 -8.71 4.10
N ILE A 191 4.21 -8.80 5.15
CA ILE A 191 4.54 -10.06 5.84
C ILE A 191 3.49 -10.43 6.90
N SER A 192 2.89 -9.45 7.56
CA SER A 192 1.81 -9.66 8.54
C SER A 192 0.58 -10.24 7.86
N LEU A 193 0.15 -9.64 6.76
CA LEU A 193 -1.03 -10.11 6.02
C LEU A 193 -0.80 -11.44 5.31
N ALA A 194 0.39 -11.68 4.75
CA ALA A 194 0.69 -12.97 4.14
C ALA A 194 0.65 -14.10 5.17
N SER A 195 1.07 -13.85 6.43
CA SER A 195 0.96 -14.82 7.51
C SER A 195 -0.49 -15.02 7.95
N SER A 196 -1.23 -13.96 8.25
CA SER A 196 -2.61 -14.07 8.74
C SER A 196 -3.56 -14.69 7.72
N LEU A 197 -3.45 -14.30 6.43
CA LEU A 197 -4.28 -14.85 5.35
C LEU A 197 -3.89 -16.27 4.93
N ASN A 198 -2.68 -16.73 5.28
CA ASN A 198 -2.30 -18.14 5.11
C ASN A 198 -2.36 -18.94 6.42
N MET A 199 -2.77 -18.33 7.54
CA MET A 199 -2.92 -19.03 8.83
C MET A 199 -1.64 -19.77 9.26
N MET A 200 -0.45 -19.25 8.86
CA MET A 200 0.84 -19.90 9.05
C MET A 200 1.95 -18.87 9.17
N TYR A 201 3.00 -19.19 9.92
CA TYR A 201 4.21 -18.38 9.96
C TYR A 201 4.95 -18.46 8.64
N LEU A 202 5.54 -17.33 8.17
CA LEU A 202 6.16 -17.26 6.85
C LEU A 202 7.34 -18.23 6.68
N GLN A 203 8.14 -18.42 7.73
CA GLN A 203 9.27 -19.34 7.72
C GLN A 203 8.86 -20.80 7.55
N ASP A 204 7.60 -21.14 7.83
CA ASP A 204 7.02 -22.47 7.63
C ASP A 204 6.17 -22.55 6.37
N LEU A 205 5.72 -21.40 5.86
CA LEU A 205 4.83 -21.31 4.69
C LEU A 205 5.54 -21.64 3.39
N ASP A 206 6.76 -21.13 3.18
CA ASP A 206 7.51 -21.34 1.96
C ASP A 206 9.03 -21.20 2.18
N ASN A 207 9.80 -22.07 1.54
CA ASN A 207 11.26 -22.00 1.55
C ASN A 207 11.82 -20.71 0.92
N ALA A 208 11.01 -19.95 0.18
CA ALA A 208 11.39 -18.65 -0.35
C ALA A 208 11.56 -17.56 0.72
N PHE A 209 11.04 -17.75 1.95
CA PHE A 209 11.05 -16.73 3.01
C PHE A 209 12.20 -16.92 4.03
N GLN A 210 13.36 -17.25 3.52
CA GLN A 210 14.59 -17.42 4.33
C GLN A 210 15.34 -16.06 4.50
N PRO A 211 16.21 -15.89 5.51
CA PRO A 211 16.83 -14.61 5.87
C PRO A 211 17.51 -13.83 4.73
N ASP A 212 18.15 -14.53 3.77
CA ASP A 212 18.85 -13.93 2.64
C ASP A 212 17.97 -13.70 1.41
N SER A 213 16.66 -13.96 1.51
CA SER A 213 15.73 -13.89 0.39
C SER A 213 15.29 -12.47 0.08
N ILE A 214 15.04 -12.22 -1.21
CA ILE A 214 14.43 -10.99 -1.76
C ILE A 214 13.10 -11.30 -2.47
N ALA A 215 12.47 -12.43 -2.14
CA ALA A 215 11.31 -13.00 -2.84
C ALA A 215 9.99 -12.24 -2.58
N ARG A 216 9.92 -10.95 -2.90
CA ARG A 216 8.70 -10.15 -2.70
C ARG A 216 7.54 -10.60 -3.58
N ARG A 217 7.80 -11.07 -4.78
CA ARG A 217 6.73 -11.55 -5.68
C ARG A 217 6.02 -12.77 -5.12
N THR A 218 6.77 -13.77 -4.63
CA THR A 218 6.21 -14.96 -3.96
C THR A 218 5.36 -14.54 -2.76
N LEU A 219 5.84 -13.57 -1.97
CA LEU A 219 5.08 -13.02 -0.85
C LEU A 219 3.76 -12.37 -1.29
N TRP A 220 3.78 -11.54 -2.33
CA TRP A 220 2.57 -10.90 -2.84
C TRP A 220 1.60 -11.90 -3.48
N ASN A 221 2.11 -12.92 -4.16
CA ASN A 221 1.27 -13.99 -4.69
C ASN A 221 0.63 -14.82 -3.56
N SER A 222 1.39 -15.17 -2.50
CA SER A 222 0.83 -15.90 -1.36
C SER A 222 -0.24 -15.10 -0.60
N LEU A 223 -0.21 -13.76 -0.69
CA LEU A 223 -1.25 -12.89 -0.16
C LEU A 223 -2.50 -12.88 -1.06
N LYS A 224 -2.31 -12.69 -2.37
CA LYS A 224 -3.42 -12.64 -3.35
C LYS A 224 -4.15 -13.98 -3.49
N HIS A 225 -3.41 -15.07 -3.45
CA HIS A 225 -3.91 -16.44 -3.55
C HIS A 225 -3.72 -17.19 -2.22
N SER A 226 -4.23 -16.61 -1.15
CA SER A 226 -4.06 -17.11 0.21
C SER A 226 -4.94 -18.31 0.53
N ALA A 227 -4.55 -19.09 1.54
CA ALA A 227 -5.32 -20.23 2.02
C ALA A 227 -6.73 -19.83 2.50
N VAL A 228 -6.85 -18.68 3.16
CA VAL A 228 -8.14 -18.15 3.62
C VAL A 228 -9.07 -17.88 2.44
N ARG A 229 -8.59 -17.18 1.42
CA ARG A 229 -9.36 -16.92 0.20
C ARG A 229 -9.76 -18.24 -0.48
N TYR A 230 -8.82 -19.14 -0.69
CA TYR A 230 -9.08 -20.44 -1.32
C TYR A 230 -10.15 -21.24 -0.55
N ASN A 231 -10.07 -21.29 0.78
CA ASN A 231 -11.04 -22.00 1.59
C ASN A 231 -12.45 -21.41 1.45
N PHE A 232 -12.61 -20.08 1.51
CA PHE A 232 -13.92 -19.45 1.30
C PHE A 232 -14.44 -19.65 -0.12
N GLU A 233 -13.63 -19.52 -1.15
CA GLU A 233 -14.02 -19.81 -2.54
C GLU A 233 -14.46 -21.27 -2.71
N SER A 234 -13.74 -22.23 -2.11
CA SER A 234 -14.11 -23.67 -2.15
C SER A 234 -15.43 -23.98 -1.44
N LEU A 235 -15.78 -23.19 -0.42
CA LEU A 235 -17.06 -23.23 0.27
C LEU A 235 -18.18 -22.49 -0.51
N GLY A 236 -17.87 -21.91 -1.67
CA GLY A 236 -18.83 -21.17 -2.51
C GLY A 236 -19.22 -19.81 -1.94
N TYR A 237 -18.29 -19.11 -1.30
CA TYR A 237 -18.40 -17.69 -0.96
C TYR A 237 -18.02 -16.82 -2.15
N SER A 238 -18.70 -15.70 -2.31
CA SER A 238 -18.25 -14.64 -3.23
C SER A 238 -17.18 -13.79 -2.57
N THR A 239 -16.03 -13.65 -3.22
CA THR A 239 -14.90 -12.86 -2.74
C THR A 239 -15.09 -11.40 -3.09
N ILE A 240 -14.96 -10.51 -2.11
CA ILE A 240 -15.05 -9.05 -2.28
C ILE A 240 -13.73 -8.40 -1.87
N ASN A 241 -13.24 -7.48 -2.70
CA ASN A 241 -12.05 -6.72 -2.38
C ASN A 241 -12.18 -5.27 -2.90
N PHE A 242 -11.38 -4.38 -2.34
CA PHE A 242 -11.38 -2.95 -2.63
C PHE A 242 -10.05 -2.48 -3.19
N ALA A 243 -10.10 -1.46 -4.04
CA ALA A 243 -8.91 -0.73 -4.45
C ALA A 243 -8.24 -0.06 -3.24
N SER A 244 -6.91 -0.18 -3.13
CA SER A 244 -6.15 0.28 -1.97
C SER A 244 -5.00 1.23 -2.28
N SER A 245 -4.64 1.48 -3.49
CA SER A 245 -3.41 2.12 -3.97
C SER A 245 -2.18 1.21 -4.04
N PHE A 246 -2.20 0.05 -3.42
CA PHE A 246 -1.11 -0.92 -3.48
C PHE A 246 -1.55 -2.14 -4.29
N ASP A 247 -1.05 -2.28 -5.51
CA ASP A 247 -1.41 -3.37 -6.44
C ASP A 247 -1.24 -4.78 -5.82
N TRP A 248 -0.31 -4.92 -4.90
CA TRP A 248 -0.06 -6.19 -4.22
C TRP A 248 -1.10 -6.54 -3.13
N LEU A 249 -1.97 -5.60 -2.73
CA LEU A 249 -3.13 -5.81 -1.87
C LEU A 249 -4.44 -6.00 -2.65
N GLU A 250 -4.44 -5.66 -3.94
CA GLU A 250 -5.64 -5.65 -4.76
C GLU A 250 -5.88 -7.01 -5.42
N LEU A 251 -7.03 -7.60 -5.14
CA LEU A 251 -7.49 -8.85 -5.73
C LEU A 251 -8.37 -8.54 -6.94
N HIS A 252 -7.74 -8.17 -8.06
CA HIS A 252 -8.46 -7.80 -9.28
C HIS A 252 -9.26 -8.94 -9.91
N ASP A 253 -9.02 -10.17 -9.48
CA ASP A 253 -9.72 -11.39 -9.86
C ASP A 253 -10.77 -11.84 -8.82
N ALA A 254 -11.07 -11.02 -7.80
CA ALA A 254 -12.18 -11.24 -6.90
C ALA A 254 -13.53 -11.16 -7.66
N ASP A 255 -14.57 -11.86 -7.16
CA ASP A 255 -15.90 -11.82 -7.77
C ASP A 255 -16.45 -10.39 -7.83
N VAL A 256 -16.17 -9.59 -6.81
CA VAL A 256 -16.51 -8.18 -6.77
C VAL A 256 -15.26 -7.37 -6.38
N PHE A 257 -14.81 -6.51 -7.29
CA PHE A 257 -13.72 -5.56 -7.04
C PHE A 257 -14.27 -4.13 -7.11
N LEU A 258 -14.24 -3.44 -5.97
CA LEU A 258 -14.81 -2.10 -5.79
C LEU A 258 -13.71 -1.03 -5.80
N ALA A 259 -13.85 -0.07 -6.69
CA ALA A 259 -12.91 1.05 -6.82
C ALA A 259 -13.68 2.36 -7.07
N PRO A 260 -13.14 3.50 -6.61
CA PRO A 260 -13.70 4.80 -6.96
C PRO A 260 -13.74 5.00 -8.48
N GLU A 261 -14.69 5.83 -8.95
CA GLU A 261 -14.77 6.17 -10.36
C GLU A 261 -13.43 6.68 -10.92
N PRO A 262 -13.02 6.27 -12.14
CA PRO A 262 -11.67 6.50 -12.67
C PRO A 262 -11.20 7.96 -12.72
N PHE A 263 -12.13 8.91 -12.70
CA PHE A 263 -11.84 10.35 -12.75
C PHE A 263 -11.81 11.02 -11.38
N SER A 264 -12.32 10.37 -10.34
CA SER A 264 -12.18 10.85 -8.96
C SER A 264 -10.81 10.47 -8.35
N SER A 265 -10.18 9.42 -8.84
CA SER A 265 -8.95 8.84 -8.27
C SER A 265 -7.65 9.61 -8.55
N GLY A 266 -7.67 10.73 -9.28
CA GLY A 266 -6.49 11.58 -9.48
C GLY A 266 -5.30 10.92 -10.19
N LEU A 267 -4.09 11.23 -9.73
CA LEU A 267 -2.85 10.66 -10.24
C LEU A 267 -2.54 9.32 -9.55
N SER A 268 -2.04 8.34 -10.30
CA SER A 268 -1.44 7.14 -9.71
C SER A 268 -0.11 7.50 -9.00
N GLU A 269 0.36 6.64 -8.10
CA GLU A 269 1.68 6.80 -7.45
C GLU A 269 2.81 6.97 -8.48
N PHE A 270 2.77 6.19 -9.55
CA PHE A 270 3.75 6.28 -10.62
C PHE A 270 3.66 7.62 -11.38
N GLU A 271 2.46 8.17 -11.57
CA GLU A 271 2.26 9.50 -12.17
C GLU A 271 2.73 10.61 -11.24
N GLY A 272 2.46 10.48 -9.94
CA GLY A 272 2.98 11.38 -8.91
C GLY A 272 4.51 11.36 -8.85
N LEU A 273 5.12 10.16 -8.86
CA LEU A 273 6.57 9.99 -8.91
C LEU A 273 7.17 10.61 -10.18
N PHE A 274 6.53 10.39 -11.34
CA PHE A 274 6.94 11.00 -12.61
C PHE A 274 6.97 12.54 -12.55
N LEU A 275 5.93 13.15 -12.01
CA LEU A 275 5.88 14.61 -11.84
C LEU A 275 7.03 15.13 -10.98
N ARG A 276 7.32 14.48 -9.87
CA ARG A 276 8.35 14.88 -8.90
C ARG A 276 9.78 14.67 -9.40
N THR A 277 10.01 13.59 -10.15
CA THR A 277 11.35 13.23 -10.63
C THR A 277 11.74 13.93 -11.92
N THR A 278 10.81 14.65 -12.55
CA THR A 278 11.04 15.37 -13.81
C THR A 278 10.99 16.89 -13.65
N LEU A 279 11.22 17.62 -14.75
CA LEU A 279 11.06 19.07 -14.80
C LEU A 279 9.59 19.52 -14.57
N ALA A 280 8.64 18.62 -14.68
CA ALA A 280 7.22 18.88 -14.35
C ALA A 280 7.04 19.25 -12.87
N ARG A 281 7.99 18.94 -11.99
CA ARG A 281 8.07 19.43 -10.62
C ARG A 281 7.89 20.94 -10.51
N TYR A 282 8.39 21.74 -11.48
CA TYR A 282 8.16 23.18 -11.52
C TYR A 282 6.69 23.59 -11.54
N MET A 283 5.82 22.75 -12.12
CA MET A 283 4.39 23.02 -12.10
C MET A 283 3.84 22.93 -10.67
N GLN A 284 4.43 22.06 -9.85
CA GLN A 284 4.14 21.95 -8.43
C GLN A 284 4.71 23.16 -7.66
N ASP A 285 5.99 23.47 -7.85
CA ASP A 285 6.68 24.53 -7.12
C ASP A 285 6.06 25.92 -7.38
N TRP A 286 5.44 26.11 -8.54
CA TRP A 286 4.70 27.34 -8.90
C TRP A 286 3.20 27.29 -8.57
N GLY A 287 2.72 26.20 -7.91
CA GLY A 287 1.33 26.05 -7.50
C GLY A 287 0.34 25.87 -8.63
N TRP A 288 0.79 25.47 -9.84
CA TRP A 288 -0.10 25.16 -10.96
C TRP A 288 -0.76 23.78 -10.81
N VAL A 289 -0.05 22.86 -10.16
CA VAL A 289 -0.55 21.54 -9.77
C VAL A 289 -0.07 21.29 -8.35
N ASP A 290 -0.96 20.91 -7.48
CA ASP A 290 -0.63 20.41 -6.16
C ASP A 290 -0.77 18.88 -6.15
N PRO A 291 0.33 18.13 -6.38
CA PRO A 291 0.28 16.68 -6.38
C PRO A 291 -0.10 16.10 -5.02
N ASP A 292 0.22 16.81 -3.93
CA ASP A 292 -0.11 16.35 -2.58
C ASP A 292 -1.62 16.46 -2.35
N ALA A 293 -2.25 17.54 -2.82
CA ALA A 293 -3.70 17.68 -2.79
C ALA A 293 -4.40 16.63 -3.65
N VAL A 294 -3.89 16.36 -4.88
CA VAL A 294 -4.45 15.35 -5.79
C VAL A 294 -4.33 13.95 -5.20
N MET A 295 -3.15 13.61 -4.62
CA MET A 295 -2.96 12.32 -3.98
C MET A 295 -3.76 12.20 -2.68
N GLY A 296 -3.84 13.27 -1.89
CA GLY A 296 -4.70 13.31 -0.71
C GLY A 296 -6.16 13.06 -1.06
N GLN A 297 -6.65 13.63 -2.17
CA GLN A 297 -8.00 13.35 -2.65
C GLN A 297 -8.17 11.87 -3.04
N LYS A 298 -7.22 11.28 -3.75
CA LYS A 298 -7.24 9.86 -4.08
C LYS A 298 -7.37 8.97 -2.84
N PHE A 299 -6.58 9.22 -1.80
CA PHE A 299 -6.66 8.43 -0.56
C PHE A 299 -7.99 8.61 0.16
N ARG A 300 -8.57 9.82 0.14
CA ARG A 300 -9.92 10.05 0.66
C ARG A 300 -10.99 9.32 -0.15
N ASP A 301 -10.87 9.31 -1.47
CA ASP A 301 -11.82 8.61 -2.35
C ASP A 301 -11.76 7.09 -2.12
N LEU A 302 -10.57 6.52 -1.97
CA LEU A 302 -10.39 5.11 -1.63
C LEU A 302 -10.98 4.76 -0.26
N PHE A 303 -10.73 5.59 0.75
CA PHE A 303 -11.28 5.44 2.08
C PHE A 303 -12.82 5.50 2.06
N ASN A 304 -13.40 6.53 1.47
CA ASN A 304 -14.84 6.71 1.39
C ASN A 304 -15.50 5.58 0.60
N ASN A 305 -14.90 5.15 -0.52
CA ASN A 305 -15.41 4.04 -1.33
C ASN A 305 -15.60 2.75 -0.52
N ILE A 306 -14.75 2.48 0.47
CA ILE A 306 -14.93 1.33 1.34
C ILE A 306 -16.23 1.48 2.15
N PHE A 307 -16.39 2.59 2.85
CA PHE A 307 -17.51 2.79 3.78
C PHE A 307 -18.85 2.99 3.06
N ASP A 308 -18.84 3.60 1.88
CA ASP A 308 -20.04 3.85 1.08
C ASP A 308 -20.70 2.56 0.55
N HIS A 309 -19.96 1.44 0.43
CA HIS A 309 -20.48 0.17 -0.11
C HIS A 309 -20.89 -0.86 0.97
N MET A 310 -20.73 -0.57 2.26
CA MET A 310 -21.00 -1.57 3.31
C MET A 310 -22.44 -2.08 3.29
N GLY A 311 -23.42 -1.19 3.11
CA GLY A 311 -24.82 -1.59 3.01
C GLY A 311 -25.16 -2.38 1.74
N GLU A 312 -24.46 -2.15 0.63
CA GLU A 312 -24.62 -2.96 -0.58
C GLU A 312 -24.13 -4.39 -0.36
N ILE A 313 -22.94 -4.52 0.24
CA ILE A 313 -22.34 -5.84 0.53
C ILE A 313 -23.20 -6.62 1.53
N ALA A 314 -23.67 -5.97 2.59
CA ALA A 314 -24.48 -6.61 3.63
C ALA A 314 -25.83 -7.16 3.12
N ARG A 315 -26.33 -6.65 1.98
CA ARG A 315 -27.56 -7.13 1.33
C ARG A 315 -27.32 -8.13 0.21
N MET A 316 -26.10 -8.57 -0.02
CA MET A 316 -25.84 -9.60 -1.06
C MET A 316 -26.52 -10.94 -0.69
N PRO A 317 -27.16 -11.61 -1.65
CA PRO A 317 -27.93 -12.82 -1.37
C PRO A 317 -27.07 -14.04 -1.05
N ASP A 318 -25.89 -14.13 -1.65
CA ASP A 318 -24.94 -15.20 -1.44
C ASP A 318 -23.95 -14.84 -0.31
N PRO A 319 -23.46 -15.84 0.46
CA PRO A 319 -22.48 -15.54 1.50
C PRO A 319 -21.19 -14.98 0.90
N THR A 320 -20.67 -13.95 1.56
CA THR A 320 -19.55 -13.17 1.09
C THR A 320 -18.33 -13.28 2.02
N PHE A 321 -17.14 -13.27 1.43
CA PHE A 321 -15.88 -13.01 2.13
C PHE A 321 -15.32 -11.67 1.65
N ALA A 322 -15.48 -10.64 2.45
CA ALA A 322 -14.99 -9.30 2.18
C ALA A 322 -13.62 -9.08 2.85
N TYR A 323 -12.56 -9.08 2.05
CA TYR A 323 -11.22 -8.68 2.50
C TYR A 323 -11.02 -7.19 2.23
N ILE A 324 -10.95 -6.41 3.30
CA ILE A 324 -11.02 -4.94 3.28
C ILE A 324 -9.77 -4.37 3.95
N HIS A 325 -8.83 -3.86 3.17
CA HIS A 325 -7.65 -3.18 3.69
C HIS A 325 -7.87 -1.66 3.69
N VAL A 326 -7.95 -1.07 4.88
CA VAL A 326 -8.12 0.38 5.09
C VAL A 326 -6.77 0.98 5.40
N ILE A 327 -6.21 1.80 4.48
CA ILE A 327 -4.96 2.52 4.71
C ILE A 327 -5.23 3.69 5.67
N SER A 328 -5.58 3.38 6.89
CA SER A 328 -5.87 4.29 7.99
C SER A 328 -5.80 3.51 9.31
N PRO A 329 -5.21 4.06 10.36
CA PRO A 329 -4.65 5.41 10.51
C PRO A 329 -3.22 5.61 10.00
N HIS A 330 -2.67 4.70 9.18
CA HIS A 330 -1.37 4.86 8.52
C HIS A 330 -1.30 6.20 7.74
N PRO A 331 -0.15 6.91 7.71
CA PRO A 331 0.00 8.06 6.82
C PRO A 331 -0.18 7.66 5.33
N PRO A 332 -0.62 8.58 4.50
CA PRO A 332 -0.72 10.03 4.73
C PRO A 332 -1.97 10.43 5.51
N PHE A 333 -1.82 11.45 6.37
CA PHE A 333 -2.92 11.93 7.19
C PHE A 333 -3.80 12.89 6.38
N VAL A 334 -4.82 12.36 5.75
CA VAL A 334 -5.68 13.08 4.78
C VAL A 334 -7.00 13.57 5.35
N PHE A 335 -7.28 13.25 6.62
CA PHE A 335 -8.45 13.69 7.36
C PHE A 335 -8.08 14.35 8.69
N ASP A 336 -8.88 15.35 9.10
CA ASP A 336 -8.94 15.77 10.49
C ASP A 336 -9.89 14.85 11.32
N ALA A 337 -10.07 15.13 12.59
CA ALA A 337 -10.91 14.33 13.48
C ALA A 337 -12.40 14.34 13.07
N GLU A 338 -12.87 15.38 12.40
CA GLU A 338 -14.22 15.53 11.88
C GLU A 338 -14.39 15.01 10.44
N GLY A 339 -13.33 14.42 9.86
CA GLY A 339 -13.33 13.89 8.50
C GLY A 339 -13.16 14.92 7.39
N LYS A 340 -12.79 16.16 7.73
CA LYS A 340 -12.50 17.18 6.73
C LYS A 340 -11.14 16.94 6.09
N PRO A 341 -10.98 17.28 4.80
CA PRO A 341 -9.71 17.14 4.11
C PRO A 341 -8.56 17.87 4.78
N THR A 342 -7.46 17.18 5.01
CA THR A 342 -6.17 17.79 5.36
C THR A 342 -5.18 17.57 4.23
N TYR A 343 -4.17 18.45 4.15
CA TYR A 343 -3.12 18.42 3.12
C TYR A 343 -1.78 18.47 3.84
N PRO A 344 -1.29 17.31 4.32
CA PRO A 344 -0.01 17.27 5.00
C PRO A 344 1.10 17.67 4.04
N PRO A 345 2.05 18.51 4.46
CA PRO A 345 3.22 18.80 3.66
C PRO A 345 4.02 17.52 3.45
N ASP A 346 4.62 17.39 2.28
CA ASP A 346 5.43 16.24 1.92
C ASP A 346 4.70 14.88 2.05
N PHE A 347 3.55 14.78 1.44
CA PHE A 347 2.72 13.58 1.37
C PHE A 347 3.48 12.26 1.13
N TRP A 348 4.56 12.30 0.33
CA TRP A 348 5.40 11.16 -0.02
C TRP A 348 6.56 10.90 0.94
N ASN A 349 6.72 11.75 1.94
CA ASN A 349 7.68 11.45 2.97
C ASN A 349 7.10 10.33 3.82
N GLU A 350 7.64 9.12 3.59
CA GLU A 350 7.44 7.98 4.49
C GLU A 350 7.60 8.42 5.95
N ASP A 351 7.00 7.71 6.87
CA ASP A 351 6.95 7.91 8.32
C ASP A 351 8.16 8.61 8.97
N ARG A 352 9.31 8.43 8.39
CA ARG A 352 10.61 8.86 8.93
C ARG A 352 10.87 10.37 8.88
N LYS A 353 10.10 11.13 8.12
CA LYS A 353 10.34 12.56 7.89
C LYS A 353 9.31 13.48 8.54
N TYR A 354 8.22 12.95 9.05
CA TYR A 354 7.31 13.75 9.87
C TYR A 354 7.96 14.11 11.20
N PRO A 355 7.96 15.40 11.62
CA PRO A 355 8.26 15.72 13.01
C PRO A 355 7.34 14.93 13.94
N PRO A 356 7.86 14.32 15.03
CA PRO A 356 7.06 13.44 15.90
C PRO A 356 5.74 14.03 16.36
N ALA A 357 5.70 15.33 16.66
CA ALA A 357 4.47 16.01 17.09
C ALA A 357 3.45 16.12 15.96
N LEU A 358 3.89 16.34 14.71
CA LEU A 358 3.00 16.41 13.55
C LEU A 358 2.46 15.03 13.19
N TYR A 359 3.31 14.00 13.28
CA TYR A 359 2.89 12.61 13.10
C TYR A 359 1.82 12.22 14.13
N ALA A 360 2.08 12.50 15.42
CA ALA A 360 1.16 12.18 16.50
C ALA A 360 -0.21 12.86 16.30
N ALA A 361 -0.22 14.16 15.99
CA ALA A 361 -1.45 14.89 15.74
C ALA A 361 -2.23 14.37 14.53
N GLY A 362 -1.54 14.12 13.42
CA GLY A 362 -2.15 13.56 12.20
C GLY A 362 -2.72 12.16 12.44
N TYR A 363 -1.96 11.31 13.13
CA TYR A 363 -2.38 9.95 13.48
C TYR A 363 -3.65 9.96 14.37
N GLN A 364 -3.66 10.76 15.44
CA GLN A 364 -4.80 10.88 16.37
C GLN A 364 -6.06 11.38 15.65
N ASN A 365 -5.95 12.41 14.80
CA ASN A 365 -7.07 12.94 14.05
C ASN A 365 -7.66 11.89 13.11
N GLN A 366 -6.80 11.25 12.31
CA GLN A 366 -7.23 10.24 11.35
C GLN A 366 -7.79 8.99 12.03
N LEU A 367 -7.22 8.58 13.18
CA LEU A 367 -7.74 7.50 14.01
C LEU A 367 -9.15 7.82 14.56
N THR A 368 -9.37 9.05 15.03
CA THR A 368 -10.68 9.50 15.53
C THR A 368 -11.74 9.42 14.44
N HIS A 369 -11.41 9.89 13.23
CA HIS A 369 -12.32 9.78 12.07
C HIS A 369 -12.57 8.32 11.66
N LEU A 370 -11.53 7.52 11.59
CA LEU A 370 -11.64 6.08 11.30
C LEU A 370 -12.56 5.37 12.29
N ASN A 371 -12.38 5.61 13.61
CA ASN A 371 -13.22 5.02 14.65
C ASN A 371 -14.70 5.32 14.43
N SER A 372 -15.05 6.57 14.10
CA SER A 372 -16.41 6.96 13.80
C SER A 372 -16.97 6.21 12.59
N LYS A 373 -16.19 6.11 11.51
CA LYS A 373 -16.58 5.41 10.29
C LYS A 373 -16.69 3.90 10.48
N MET A 374 -15.83 3.30 11.29
CA MET A 374 -15.91 1.87 11.61
C MET A 374 -17.17 1.54 12.41
N LEU A 375 -17.54 2.35 13.41
CA LEU A 375 -18.78 2.12 14.16
C LEU A 375 -20.02 2.27 13.26
N GLU A 376 -20.04 3.24 12.38
CA GLU A 376 -21.11 3.43 11.39
C GLU A 376 -21.21 2.22 10.45
N ALA A 377 -20.07 1.73 9.93
CA ALA A 377 -20.03 0.56 9.06
C ALA A 377 -20.50 -0.73 9.77
N ILE A 378 -20.06 -0.94 11.02
CA ILE A 378 -20.49 -2.08 11.83
C ILE A 378 -22.00 -2.03 12.06
N ASP A 379 -22.56 -0.87 12.41
CA ASP A 379 -24.00 -0.72 12.63
C ASP A 379 -24.79 -1.07 11.33
N ILE A 380 -24.33 -0.57 10.17
CA ILE A 380 -24.93 -0.90 8.87
C ILE A 380 -24.83 -2.41 8.58
N ILE A 381 -23.69 -3.04 8.79
CA ILE A 381 -23.50 -4.47 8.56
C ILE A 381 -24.41 -5.28 9.47
N LEU A 382 -24.48 -4.95 10.77
CA LEU A 382 -25.32 -5.69 11.72
C LEU A 382 -26.81 -5.49 11.47
N GLU A 383 -27.24 -4.33 10.98
CA GLU A 383 -28.64 -4.02 10.69
C GLU A 383 -29.11 -4.64 9.36
N GLU A 384 -28.27 -4.63 8.33
CA GLU A 384 -28.64 -5.01 6.96
C GLU A 384 -28.37 -6.49 6.65
N SER A 385 -27.53 -7.18 7.42
CA SER A 385 -27.24 -8.60 7.20
C SER A 385 -28.44 -9.47 7.60
N GLU A 386 -28.89 -10.35 6.70
CA GLU A 386 -29.96 -11.31 6.98
C GLU A 386 -29.59 -12.36 8.05
N ARG A 387 -28.29 -12.61 8.20
CA ARG A 387 -27.68 -13.57 9.14
C ARG A 387 -26.65 -12.87 9.98
N PRO A 388 -26.48 -13.26 11.27
CA PRO A 388 -25.39 -12.68 12.06
C PRO A 388 -24.03 -12.88 11.37
N PRO A 389 -23.33 -11.80 10.98
CA PRO A 389 -22.08 -11.91 10.26
C PRO A 389 -20.91 -12.28 11.19
N ILE A 390 -19.78 -12.68 10.61
CA ILE A 390 -18.49 -12.72 11.27
C ILE A 390 -17.77 -11.41 10.92
N ILE A 391 -17.30 -10.65 11.92
CA ILE A 391 -16.54 -9.42 11.68
C ILE A 391 -15.23 -9.47 12.46
N ILE A 392 -14.12 -9.29 11.75
CA ILE A 392 -12.77 -9.19 12.34
C ILE A 392 -12.23 -7.81 12.04
N LEU A 393 -11.87 -7.06 13.10
CA LEU A 393 -11.17 -5.77 13.01
C LEU A 393 -9.76 -5.98 13.51
N GLN A 394 -8.75 -5.80 12.66
CA GLN A 394 -7.39 -6.16 12.99
C GLN A 394 -6.40 -5.14 12.47
N GLY A 395 -5.51 -4.63 13.34
CA GLY A 395 -4.32 -3.93 12.90
C GLY A 395 -3.30 -4.92 12.32
N ASP A 396 -2.67 -4.60 11.24
CA ASP A 396 -1.59 -5.40 10.66
C ASP A 396 -0.27 -5.25 11.44
N HIS A 397 -0.02 -4.07 11.97
CA HIS A 397 1.04 -3.71 12.93
C HIS A 397 0.68 -2.41 13.66
N GLY A 398 1.43 -2.07 14.70
CA GLY A 398 1.26 -0.81 15.44
C GLY A 398 1.97 0.37 14.76
N PRO A 399 1.70 1.60 15.20
CA PRO A 399 2.19 2.82 14.60
C PRO A 399 3.71 3.02 14.74
N TRP A 400 4.26 3.78 13.79
CA TRP A 400 5.71 3.94 13.60
C TRP A 400 6.47 4.56 14.79
N LEU A 401 5.90 5.54 15.51
CA LEU A 401 6.59 6.20 16.62
C LEU A 401 6.76 5.33 17.86
N GLN A 402 6.18 4.15 17.89
CA GLN A 402 6.36 3.22 19.00
C GLN A 402 7.74 2.54 19.00
N PRO A 403 8.27 2.17 20.18
CA PRO A 403 9.42 1.29 20.26
C PRO A 403 9.20 -0.03 19.52
N LYS A 404 10.26 -0.66 19.03
CA LYS A 404 10.20 -1.87 18.20
C LYS A 404 9.28 -2.97 18.75
N ASN A 405 9.36 -3.25 20.06
CA ASN A 405 8.51 -4.24 20.73
C ASN A 405 7.04 -3.83 20.78
N LYS A 406 6.73 -2.54 20.93
CA LYS A 406 5.36 -2.02 20.97
C LYS A 406 4.73 -1.85 19.59
N ARG A 407 5.53 -1.86 18.53
CA ARG A 407 5.03 -1.87 17.13
C ARG A 407 4.28 -3.15 16.76
N MET A 408 4.38 -4.19 17.58
CA MET A 408 3.57 -5.41 17.45
C MET A 408 2.18 -5.26 18.10
N TRP A 409 1.97 -4.28 19.00
CA TRP A 409 0.74 -4.09 19.72
C TRP A 409 -0.35 -3.54 18.80
N ILE A 410 -1.37 -4.35 18.52
CA ILE A 410 -2.43 -4.05 17.56
C ILE A 410 -3.82 -4.09 18.20
N LEU A 411 -4.75 -3.30 17.64
CA LEU A 411 -6.17 -3.60 17.80
C LEU A 411 -6.45 -4.95 17.18
N ASN A 412 -7.14 -5.82 17.92
CA ASN A 412 -7.63 -7.09 17.40
C ASN A 412 -8.98 -7.39 18.06
N ALA A 413 -10.06 -7.25 17.30
CA ALA A 413 -11.43 -7.34 17.80
C ALA A 413 -12.28 -8.23 16.90
N TYR A 414 -13.12 -9.04 17.52
CA TYR A 414 -13.88 -10.09 16.87
C TYR A 414 -15.36 -9.99 17.23
N TYR A 415 -16.22 -10.03 16.25
CA TYR A 415 -17.63 -10.33 16.40
C TYR A 415 -17.87 -11.72 15.83
N LEU A 416 -17.93 -12.72 16.73
CA LEU A 416 -18.09 -14.14 16.41
C LEU A 416 -19.34 -14.69 17.14
N PRO A 417 -20.54 -14.56 16.56
CA PRO A 417 -21.78 -14.96 17.20
C PRO A 417 -21.77 -16.43 17.65
N GLY A 418 -21.91 -16.65 18.94
CA GLY A 418 -21.93 -18.01 19.56
C GLY A 418 -20.55 -18.58 19.90
N HIS A 419 -19.44 -17.90 19.57
CA HIS A 419 -18.06 -18.41 19.71
C HIS A 419 -17.11 -17.47 20.46
N ASN A 420 -17.62 -16.53 21.25
CA ASN A 420 -16.77 -15.61 22.03
C ASN A 420 -15.97 -16.34 23.13
N GLU A 421 -16.41 -17.51 23.60
CA GLU A 421 -15.71 -18.29 24.64
C GLU A 421 -14.40 -18.93 24.15
N GLU A 422 -14.19 -19.02 22.85
CA GLU A 422 -12.96 -19.56 22.23
C GLU A 422 -11.89 -18.50 22.07
N LEU A 423 -12.25 -17.21 22.25
CA LEU A 423 -11.34 -16.08 22.15
C LEU A 423 -10.56 -15.86 23.46
N TYR A 424 -9.34 -15.42 23.32
CA TYR A 424 -8.43 -15.19 24.46
C TYR A 424 -7.59 -13.91 24.28
N PRO A 425 -7.07 -13.32 25.37
CA PRO A 425 -6.49 -11.97 25.32
C PRO A 425 -5.27 -11.80 24.40
N THR A 426 -4.51 -12.87 24.18
CA THR A 426 -3.25 -12.82 23.41
C THR A 426 -3.41 -13.28 21.96
N ILE A 427 -4.63 -13.64 21.52
CA ILE A 427 -4.86 -14.16 20.18
C ILE A 427 -4.21 -13.26 19.12
N SER A 428 -3.36 -13.85 18.28
CA SER A 428 -2.63 -13.15 17.23
C SER A 428 -3.23 -13.43 15.84
N PRO A 429 -2.94 -12.60 14.82
CA PRO A 429 -3.51 -12.68 13.49
C PRO A 429 -3.43 -14.05 12.82
N VAL A 430 -2.34 -14.80 13.02
CA VAL A 430 -2.17 -16.14 12.44
C VAL A 430 -3.27 -17.12 12.91
N ASN A 431 -3.86 -16.88 14.07
CA ASN A 431 -4.90 -17.71 14.66
C ASN A 431 -6.33 -17.25 14.33
N SER A 432 -6.54 -16.05 13.79
CA SER A 432 -7.86 -15.49 13.52
C SER A 432 -8.72 -16.40 12.65
N PHE A 433 -8.21 -16.78 11.47
CA PHE A 433 -8.97 -17.65 10.56
C PHE A 433 -8.90 -19.12 10.91
N ARG A 434 -7.88 -19.59 11.64
CA ARG A 434 -7.87 -20.95 12.21
C ARG A 434 -9.07 -21.14 13.12
N LEU A 435 -9.27 -20.19 14.04
CA LEU A 435 -10.41 -20.19 14.94
C LEU A 435 -11.74 -20.09 14.16
N VAL A 436 -11.85 -19.20 13.18
CA VAL A 436 -13.07 -19.05 12.37
C VAL A 436 -13.43 -20.35 11.63
N PHE A 437 -12.45 -20.98 10.96
CA PHE A 437 -12.74 -22.22 10.24
C PHE A 437 -13.06 -23.38 11.18
N ASP A 438 -12.39 -23.48 12.32
CA ASP A 438 -12.68 -24.52 13.30
C ASP A 438 -14.07 -24.33 13.95
N ALA A 439 -14.45 -23.08 14.26
CA ALA A 439 -15.70 -22.76 14.91
C ALA A 439 -16.95 -22.88 14.00
N TYR A 440 -16.86 -22.43 12.76
CA TYR A 440 -18.04 -22.29 11.88
C TYR A 440 -18.09 -23.27 10.71
N PHE A 441 -16.95 -23.85 10.32
CA PHE A 441 -16.83 -24.62 9.08
C PHE A 441 -16.35 -26.06 9.28
N ALA A 442 -16.46 -26.57 10.52
CA ALA A 442 -15.98 -27.90 10.91
C ALA A 442 -14.49 -28.15 10.60
N GLY A 443 -13.68 -27.09 10.60
CA GLY A 443 -12.24 -27.19 10.42
C GLY A 443 -11.56 -27.91 11.58
N ASN A 444 -10.31 -28.28 11.37
CA ASN A 444 -9.45 -28.90 12.39
C ASN A 444 -8.03 -28.35 12.26
N TYR A 445 -7.92 -27.03 12.20
CA TYR A 445 -6.63 -26.33 12.10
C TYR A 445 -5.87 -26.31 13.40
N GLY A 446 -6.58 -26.21 14.53
CA GLY A 446 -6.03 -25.95 15.85
C GLY A 446 -5.30 -24.59 15.91
N LEU A 447 -4.92 -24.15 17.08
CA LEU A 447 -4.23 -22.89 17.28
C LEU A 447 -2.71 -23.09 17.26
N LEU A 448 -1.99 -22.14 16.69
CA LEU A 448 -0.53 -22.02 16.82
C LEU A 448 -0.18 -21.20 18.06
N ASP A 449 1.07 -21.31 18.56
CA ASP A 449 1.58 -20.40 19.58
C ASP A 449 1.56 -18.97 19.07
N ASP A 450 1.16 -18.00 19.92
CA ASP A 450 1.12 -16.58 19.54
C ASP A 450 2.51 -15.96 19.61
N VAL A 451 3.25 -16.02 18.52
CA VAL A 451 4.61 -15.49 18.41
C VAL A 451 4.66 -14.26 17.51
N SER A 452 5.46 -13.29 17.87
CA SER A 452 5.71 -12.07 17.10
C SER A 452 7.16 -12.00 16.65
N TYR A 453 7.37 -11.58 15.40
CA TYR A 453 8.70 -11.48 14.79
C TYR A 453 8.98 -10.08 14.26
N PHE A 454 10.11 -9.53 14.70
CA PHE A 454 10.65 -8.30 14.12
C PHE A 454 11.62 -8.64 13.00
N SER A 455 11.56 -7.88 11.90
CA SER A 455 12.56 -7.89 10.83
C SER A 455 13.13 -6.50 10.58
N PRO A 456 14.46 -6.36 10.41
CA PRO A 456 15.09 -5.07 10.14
C PRO A 456 14.89 -4.64 8.68
N VAL A 457 15.04 -3.34 8.42
CA VAL A 457 15.20 -2.81 7.06
C VAL A 457 16.71 -2.86 6.73
N PRO A 458 17.14 -3.42 5.58
CA PRO A 458 16.37 -3.87 4.43
C PRO A 458 15.98 -5.37 4.43
N ASN A 459 16.36 -6.15 5.44
CA ASN A 459 16.26 -7.61 5.44
C ASN A 459 14.87 -8.07 5.89
N LEU A 460 13.96 -8.23 4.92
CA LEU A 460 12.54 -8.51 5.18
C LEU A 460 12.29 -9.81 5.95
N TYR A 461 13.11 -10.84 5.73
CA TYR A 461 12.93 -12.18 6.29
C TYR A 461 13.95 -12.55 7.39
N GLU A 462 14.73 -11.59 7.88
CA GLU A 462 15.60 -11.78 9.04
C GLU A 462 14.79 -11.62 10.34
N PHE A 463 14.09 -12.68 10.70
CA PHE A 463 13.16 -12.66 11.83
C PHE A 463 13.86 -12.82 13.17
N SER A 464 13.48 -11.96 14.12
CA SER A 464 13.84 -12.09 15.54
C SER A 464 12.59 -12.04 16.38
N GLU A 465 12.44 -12.99 17.29
CA GLU A 465 11.27 -13.10 18.16
C GLU A 465 11.17 -11.90 19.11
N ILE A 466 9.95 -11.40 19.28
CA ILE A 466 9.60 -10.35 20.24
C ILE A 466 8.63 -10.95 21.27
N PRO A 467 8.97 -10.92 22.56
CA PRO A 467 8.09 -11.44 23.60
C PRO A 467 6.82 -10.60 23.72
N ASN A 468 5.73 -11.25 24.14
CA ASN A 468 4.50 -10.56 24.50
C ASN A 468 4.56 -10.19 25.99
N ASP A 469 4.88 -8.94 26.30
CA ASP A 469 5.03 -8.41 27.68
C ASP A 469 3.69 -7.94 28.28
N CYS A 470 2.56 -8.45 27.80
CA CYS A 470 1.25 -8.06 28.31
C CYS A 470 1.00 -8.68 29.69
N ASN A 471 0.90 -7.83 30.71
CA ASN A 471 0.66 -8.19 32.11
C ASN A 471 -0.79 -7.88 32.56
N LYS A 472 -1.79 -8.05 31.70
CA LYS A 472 -3.21 -7.81 32.03
C LYS A 472 -3.97 -9.09 32.35
#